data_45274f9183260aaa05010ac5c7614442
#
_entry.id   45274f9183260aaa05010ac5c7614442
#
_cell.length_a   1.000
_cell.length_b   1.000
_cell.length_c   1.000
_cell.angle_alpha   90.00
_cell.angle_beta   90.00
_cell.angle_gamma   90.00
#
_symmetry.space_group_name_H-M   'P 1'
#
loop_
_entity.id
_entity.type
_entity.pdbx_description
1 polymer ?
#
loop_
_entity_poly.entity_id
_entity_poly.type
_entity_poly.pdbx_seq_one_letter_code
_entity_poly.pdbx_strand_id
1 'polypeptide(L)'
;MGKHLFYVSAIHSLTRIFITIKLIIMSDIASRVKAIIVDKLGVDEAQVTPAAAFTTDLGADSLDTVELIMEFEKEFGITIPDDKAEGIATVGDAIAYIEEASK
;
A
#
# COMPACT_ATOMS: atom_id res chain seq x y z
N MET A 1 -12.09 -39.63 16.55
CA MET A 1 -12.90 -38.57 17.17
C MET A 1 -12.11 -37.30 17.34
N GLY A 2 -11.03 -37.31 18.08
CA GLY A 2 -10.21 -36.13 18.30
C GLY A 2 -9.62 -35.53 17.04
N LYS A 3 -9.28 -36.36 16.07
CA LYS A 3 -8.70 -35.88 14.81
C LYS A 3 -9.68 -35.07 13.98
N HIS A 4 -10.96 -35.47 13.96
CA HIS A 4 -11.98 -34.76 13.21
C HIS A 4 -12.23 -33.36 13.80
N LEU A 5 -12.36 -33.29 15.10
CA LEU A 5 -12.53 -32.00 15.79
C LEU A 5 -11.30 -31.11 15.60
N PHE A 6 -10.14 -31.70 15.62
CA PHE A 6 -8.88 -30.98 15.41
C PHE A 6 -8.84 -30.35 14.01
N TYR A 7 -9.23 -31.08 12.97
CA TYR A 7 -9.26 -30.55 11.60
C TYR A 7 -10.26 -29.41 11.45
N VAL A 8 -11.43 -29.53 12.04
CA VAL A 8 -12.45 -28.48 11.99
C VAL A 8 -11.92 -27.20 12.67
N SER A 9 -11.28 -27.36 13.83
CA SER A 9 -10.68 -26.25 14.54
C SER A 9 -9.55 -25.60 13.73
N ALA A 10 -8.72 -26.42 13.10
CA ALA A 10 -7.63 -25.94 12.26
C ALA A 10 -8.14 -25.15 11.05
N ILE A 11 -9.22 -25.63 10.42
CA ILE A 11 -9.83 -24.93 9.29
C ILE A 11 -10.36 -23.57 9.71
N HIS A 12 -11.03 -23.48 10.85
CA HIS A 12 -11.51 -22.21 11.39
C HIS A 12 -10.36 -21.26 11.70
N SER A 13 -9.29 -21.78 12.31
CA SER A 13 -8.11 -20.98 12.62
C SER A 13 -7.46 -20.44 11.35
N LEU A 14 -7.35 -21.26 10.31
CA LEU A 14 -6.79 -20.85 9.04
C LEU A 14 -7.62 -19.77 8.37
N THR A 15 -8.95 -19.86 8.46
CA THR A 15 -9.85 -18.84 7.91
C THR A 15 -9.66 -17.52 8.63
N ARG A 16 -9.55 -17.54 9.95
CA ARG A 16 -9.31 -16.34 10.76
C ARG A 16 -7.95 -15.74 10.46
N ILE A 17 -6.93 -16.56 10.37
CA ILE A 17 -5.57 -16.12 10.05
C ILE A 17 -5.55 -15.46 8.67
N PHE A 18 -6.26 -16.04 7.70
CA PHE A 18 -6.34 -15.50 6.34
C PHE A 18 -6.97 -14.10 6.34
N ILE A 19 -8.08 -13.92 7.06
CA ILE A 19 -8.74 -12.62 7.19
C ILE A 19 -7.82 -11.61 7.88
N THR A 20 -7.15 -12.03 8.96
CA THR A 20 -6.21 -11.20 9.71
C THR A 20 -5.03 -10.78 8.85
N ILE A 21 -4.47 -11.71 8.09
CA ILE A 21 -3.36 -11.43 7.18
C ILE A 21 -3.79 -10.41 6.12
N LYS A 22 -4.98 -10.54 5.58
CA LYS A 22 -5.51 -9.60 4.60
C LYS A 22 -5.60 -8.19 5.16
N LEU A 23 -6.10 -8.05 6.39
CA LEU A 23 -6.18 -6.75 7.07
C LEU A 23 -4.79 -6.19 7.35
N ILE A 24 -3.86 -7.03 7.78
CA ILE A 24 -2.48 -6.63 8.04
C ILE A 24 -1.80 -6.18 6.75
N ILE A 25 -2.01 -6.88 5.64
CA ILE A 25 -1.45 -6.52 4.33
C ILE A 25 -1.96 -5.14 3.89
N MET A 26 -3.24 -4.85 4.05
CA MET A 26 -3.82 -3.55 3.72
C MET A 26 -3.20 -2.43 4.56
N SER A 27 -3.07 -2.65 5.88
CA SER A 27 -2.38 -1.71 6.76
C SER A 27 -0.91 -1.57 6.42
N ASP A 28 -0.27 -2.67 6.04
CA ASP A 28 1.14 -2.70 5.67
C ASP A 28 1.38 -1.92 4.37
N ILE A 29 0.47 -2.01 3.41
CA ILE A 29 0.55 -1.23 2.17
C ILE A 29 0.58 0.27 2.50
N ALA A 30 -0.35 0.74 3.32
CA ALA A 30 -0.40 2.15 3.72
C ALA A 30 0.88 2.57 4.44
N SER A 31 1.38 1.75 5.36
CA SER A 31 2.61 2.02 6.09
C SER A 31 3.83 2.07 5.18
N ARG A 32 3.92 1.16 4.23
CA ARG A 32 5.03 1.10 3.28
C ARG A 32 5.01 2.28 2.33
N VAL A 33 3.84 2.63 1.82
CA VAL A 33 3.68 3.80 0.95
C VAL A 33 4.16 5.05 1.68
N LYS A 34 3.72 5.21 2.92
CA LYS A 34 4.11 6.34 3.76
C LYS A 34 5.61 6.40 3.98
N ALA A 35 6.23 5.26 4.31
CA ALA A 35 7.67 5.16 4.52
C ALA A 35 8.46 5.53 3.27
N ILE A 36 8.02 5.07 2.11
CA ILE A 36 8.66 5.38 0.83
C ILE A 36 8.59 6.89 0.56
N ILE A 37 7.43 7.50 0.79
CA ILE A 37 7.23 8.93 0.58
C ILE A 37 8.13 9.75 1.50
N VAL A 38 8.18 9.40 2.77
CA VAL A 38 9.04 10.06 3.75
C VAL A 38 10.51 9.98 3.32
N ASP A 39 10.94 8.81 2.89
CA ASP A 39 12.32 8.58 2.48
C ASP A 39 12.68 9.36 1.20
N LYS A 40 11.80 9.34 0.22
CA LYS A 40 12.07 9.96 -1.09
C LYS A 40 11.93 11.48 -1.08
N LEU A 41 10.93 12.00 -0.39
CA LEU A 41 10.64 13.43 -0.37
C LEU A 41 11.22 14.16 0.83
N GLY A 42 11.69 13.43 1.84
CA GLY A 42 12.24 14.04 3.05
C GLY A 42 11.21 14.82 3.86
N VAL A 43 9.95 14.42 3.80
CA VAL A 43 8.86 15.06 4.55
C VAL A 43 8.60 14.31 5.85
N ASP A 44 7.91 14.96 6.80
CA ASP A 44 7.51 14.34 8.05
C ASP A 44 6.39 13.33 7.82
N GLU A 45 6.41 12.26 8.59
CA GLU A 45 5.38 11.25 8.54
C GLU A 45 3.98 11.83 8.78
N ALA A 46 3.89 12.83 9.66
CA ALA A 46 2.63 13.50 9.96
C ALA A 46 2.04 14.25 8.75
N GLN A 47 2.88 14.62 7.79
CA GLN A 47 2.43 15.30 6.56
C GLN A 47 1.87 14.34 5.53
N VAL A 48 2.19 13.06 5.66
CA VAL A 48 1.77 12.02 4.71
C VAL A 48 0.42 11.48 5.13
N THR A 49 -0.63 12.21 4.80
CA THR A 49 -2.02 11.82 5.06
C THR A 49 -2.67 11.35 3.75
N PRO A 50 -3.76 10.58 3.80
CA PRO A 50 -4.43 10.14 2.56
C PRO A 50 -4.89 11.29 1.67
N ALA A 51 -5.22 12.43 2.25
CA ALA A 51 -5.66 13.61 1.50
C ALA A 51 -4.50 14.44 0.95
N ALA A 52 -3.26 14.18 1.37
CA ALA A 52 -2.10 14.96 0.94
C ALA A 52 -1.81 14.75 -0.54
N ALA A 53 -1.74 15.84 -1.29
CA ALA A 53 -1.36 15.80 -2.69
C ALA A 53 0.17 15.80 -2.80
N PHE A 54 0.71 14.99 -3.69
CA PHE A 54 2.16 14.86 -3.84
C PHE A 54 2.81 16.19 -4.23
N THR A 55 2.20 16.93 -5.13
CA THR A 55 2.78 18.17 -5.65
C THR A 55 2.55 19.37 -4.74
N THR A 56 1.32 19.59 -4.30
CA THR A 56 0.95 20.78 -3.54
C THR A 56 1.24 20.66 -2.06
N ASP A 57 0.99 19.49 -1.48
CA ASP A 57 1.15 19.29 -0.03
C ASP A 57 2.52 18.75 0.35
N LEU A 58 3.10 17.90 -0.48
CA LEU A 58 4.38 17.26 -0.20
C LEU A 58 5.54 17.86 -1.01
N GLY A 59 5.25 18.76 -1.93
CA GLY A 59 6.27 19.47 -2.68
C GLY A 59 7.02 18.62 -3.72
N ALA A 60 6.42 17.52 -4.17
CA ALA A 60 7.04 16.67 -5.18
C ALA A 60 6.93 17.31 -6.57
N ASP A 61 8.02 17.34 -7.31
CA ASP A 61 7.99 17.76 -8.72
C ASP A 61 7.69 16.54 -9.60
N SER A 62 7.66 16.73 -10.92
CA SER A 62 7.32 15.63 -11.85
C SER A 62 8.34 14.50 -11.80
N LEU A 63 9.62 14.81 -11.57
CA LEU A 63 10.66 13.79 -11.44
C LEU A 63 10.49 13.01 -10.15
N ASP A 64 10.21 13.69 -9.05
CA ASP A 64 9.96 13.05 -7.76
C ASP A 64 8.76 12.10 -7.85
N THR A 65 7.71 12.52 -8.53
CA THR A 65 6.50 11.71 -8.71
C THR A 65 6.83 10.43 -9.50
N VAL A 66 7.61 10.55 -10.58
CA VAL A 66 8.03 9.39 -11.37
C VAL A 66 8.87 8.43 -10.52
N GLU A 67 9.79 8.95 -9.74
CA GLU A 67 10.62 8.13 -8.84
C GLU A 67 9.79 7.41 -7.79
N LEU A 68 8.79 8.09 -7.23
CA LEU A 68 7.88 7.46 -6.27
C LEU A 68 7.11 6.30 -6.90
N ILE A 69 6.59 6.51 -8.10
CA ILE A 69 5.87 5.46 -8.83
C ILE A 69 6.78 4.26 -9.05
N MET A 70 8.01 4.48 -9.48
CA MET A 70 8.99 3.41 -9.69
C MET A 70 9.30 2.66 -8.40
N GLU A 71 9.42 3.35 -7.29
CA GLU A 71 9.66 2.73 -6.00
C GLU A 71 8.48 1.88 -5.56
N PHE A 72 7.26 2.36 -5.77
CA PHE A 72 6.06 1.59 -5.48
C PHE A 72 6.01 0.31 -6.31
N GLU A 73 6.35 0.39 -7.59
CA GLU A 73 6.39 -0.77 -8.46
C GLU A 73 7.38 -1.83 -7.96
N LYS A 74 8.56 -1.39 -7.53
CA LYS A 74 9.59 -2.29 -6.98
C LYS A 74 9.17 -2.89 -5.64
N GLU A 75 8.65 -2.06 -4.74
CA GLU A 75 8.32 -2.49 -3.40
C GLU A 75 7.18 -3.49 -3.38
N PHE A 76 6.18 -3.27 -4.22
CA PHE A 76 4.97 -4.10 -4.23
C PHE A 76 4.93 -5.11 -5.37
N GLY A 77 5.92 -5.11 -6.25
CA GLY A 77 5.97 -6.05 -7.37
C GLY A 77 4.83 -5.88 -8.37
N ILE A 78 4.42 -4.64 -8.60
CA ILE A 78 3.31 -4.31 -9.50
C ILE A 78 3.80 -3.42 -10.63
N THR A 79 2.97 -3.25 -11.65
CA THR A 79 3.21 -2.32 -12.75
C THR A 79 2.14 -1.25 -12.74
N ILE A 80 2.57 0.01 -12.77
CA ILE A 80 1.65 1.15 -12.81
C ILE A 80 1.82 1.81 -14.18
N PRO A 81 0.85 1.61 -15.11
CA PRO A 81 0.92 2.24 -16.43
C PRO A 81 0.89 3.77 -16.32
N ASP A 82 1.48 4.45 -17.28
CA ASP A 82 1.59 5.92 -17.27
C ASP A 82 0.25 6.61 -17.13
N ASP A 83 -0.77 6.12 -17.82
CA ASP A 83 -2.12 6.69 -17.75
C ASP A 83 -2.73 6.56 -16.35
N LYS A 84 -2.43 5.49 -15.65
CA LYS A 84 -2.87 5.29 -14.26
C LYS A 84 -2.05 6.14 -13.30
N ALA A 85 -0.75 6.25 -13.55
CA ALA A 85 0.13 7.09 -12.74
C ALA A 85 -0.30 8.55 -12.76
N GLU A 86 -0.76 9.05 -13.89
CA GLU A 86 -1.26 10.42 -14.05
C GLU A 86 -2.48 10.67 -13.16
N GLY A 87 -3.28 9.65 -12.89
CA GLY A 87 -4.44 9.74 -12.02
C GLY A 87 -4.13 9.67 -10.54
N ILE A 88 -2.89 9.35 -10.18
CA ILE A 88 -2.47 9.27 -8.78
C ILE A 88 -1.99 10.65 -8.34
N ALA A 89 -2.87 11.43 -7.75
CA ALA A 89 -2.58 12.79 -7.32
C ALA A 89 -2.33 12.89 -5.82
N THR A 90 -2.91 12.00 -5.02
CA THR A 90 -2.80 12.02 -3.55
C THR A 90 -2.23 10.70 -3.04
N VAL A 91 -1.80 10.72 -1.79
CA VAL A 91 -1.33 9.52 -1.07
C VAL A 91 -2.41 8.44 -1.07
N GLY A 92 -3.66 8.85 -0.81
CA GLY A 92 -4.80 7.94 -0.80
C GLY A 92 -5.03 7.27 -2.16
N ASP A 93 -4.85 8.02 -3.24
CA ASP A 93 -4.96 7.48 -4.60
C ASP A 93 -3.91 6.39 -4.84
N ALA A 94 -2.68 6.63 -4.40
CA ALA A 94 -1.59 5.67 -4.53
C ALA A 94 -1.88 4.40 -3.72
N ILE A 95 -2.32 4.55 -2.49
CA ILE A 95 -2.66 3.42 -1.62
C ILE A 95 -3.78 2.59 -2.25
N ALA A 96 -4.84 3.24 -2.70
CA ALA A 96 -5.98 2.57 -3.31
C ALA A 96 -5.58 1.80 -4.57
N TYR A 97 -4.74 2.39 -5.41
CA TYR A 97 -4.26 1.72 -6.61
C TYR A 97 -3.44 0.48 -6.27
N ILE A 98 -2.51 0.61 -5.32
CA ILE A 98 -1.63 -0.49 -4.92
C ILE A 98 -2.45 -1.63 -4.29
N GLU A 99 -3.42 -1.30 -3.45
CA GLU A 99 -4.31 -2.29 -2.86
C GLU A 99 -5.08 -3.06 -3.94
N GLU A 100 -5.60 -2.36 -4.92
CA GLU A 100 -6.33 -2.97 -6.03
C GLU A 100 -5.43 -3.85 -6.88
N ALA A 101 -4.22 -3.38 -7.18
CA ALA A 101 -3.24 -4.12 -7.98
C ALA A 101 -2.68 -5.35 -7.25
N SER A 102 -2.74 -5.36 -5.92
CA SER A 102 -2.20 -6.44 -5.08
C SER A 102 -3.22 -7.54 -4.77
N LYS A 103 -4.45 -7.40 -5.23
CA LYS A 103 -5.48 -8.42 -5.01
C LYS A 103 -5.24 -9.69 -5.80
#